data_6adac21dad9d55a84f20a1109835ad4c
#
_entry.id   6adac21dad9d55a84f20a1109835ad4c
#
_cell.length_a   1.000
_cell.length_b   1.000
_cell.length_c   1.000
_cell.angle_alpha   90.00
_cell.angle_beta   90.00
_cell.angle_gamma   90.00
#
_symmetry.space_group_name_H-M   'P 1'
#
loop_
_entity.id
_entity.type
_entity.pdbx_description
1 polymer ?
#
loop_
_entity_poly.entity_id
_entity_poly.type
_entity_poly.pdbx_seq_one_letter_code
_entity_poly.pdbx_strand_id
1 'polypeptide(L)' 'MHFANIKKSLRLRKTLDVLWDKRLHTTAEIRCVTKSVAVHSDISEVRANGYIIHCWDTGVRTKTGNKVFVYLLIGKL' A
#
# COMPACT_ATOMS: atom_id res chain seq x y z
N MET A 1 -1.21 18.57 9.25
CA MET A 1 -0.85 17.14 9.31
C MET A 1 0.49 16.91 8.65
N HIS A 2 1.35 16.17 9.30
CA HIS A 2 2.66 15.85 8.74
C HIS A 2 2.65 14.45 8.16
N PHE A 3 3.10 14.34 6.92
CA PHE A 3 3.29 13.04 6.28
C PHE A 3 4.76 12.64 6.37
N ALA A 4 5.02 11.35 6.58
CA ALA A 4 6.38 10.85 6.57
C ALA A 4 7.00 11.06 5.18
N ASN A 5 8.25 11.50 5.15
CA ASN A 5 9.00 11.62 3.91
C ASN A 5 9.45 10.22 3.47
N ILE A 6 9.08 9.81 2.26
CA ILE A 6 9.36 8.48 1.76
C ILE A 6 10.87 8.17 1.71
N LYS A 7 11.69 9.18 1.49
CA LYS A 7 13.15 9.01 1.48
C LYS A 7 13.72 8.72 2.87
N LYS A 8 13.02 9.15 3.94
CA LYS A 8 13.47 8.99 5.32
C LYS A 8 12.75 7.88 6.05
N SER A 9 11.63 7.39 5.52
CA SER A 9 10.83 6.35 6.16
C SER A 9 11.11 4.99 5.52
N LEU A 10 11.75 4.11 6.28
CA LEU A 10 11.99 2.75 5.82
C LEU A 10 10.68 2.00 5.58
N ARG A 11 9.68 2.24 6.42
CA ARG A 11 8.36 1.64 6.28
C ARG A 11 7.71 1.99 4.94
N LEU A 12 7.72 3.27 4.56
CA LEU A 12 7.14 3.73 3.29
C LEU A 12 7.94 3.23 2.10
N ARG A 13 9.27 3.18 2.22
CA ARG A 13 10.12 2.63 1.17
C ARG A 13 9.82 1.16 0.92
N LYS A 14 9.63 0.39 1.98
CA LYS A 14 9.25 -1.03 1.85
C LYS A 14 7.91 -1.19 1.15
N THR A 15 6.92 -0.35 1.52
CA THR A 15 5.61 -0.37 0.87
C THR A 15 5.74 -0.05 -0.61
N LEU A 16 6.49 0.98 -0.95
CA LEU A 16 6.72 1.36 -2.35
C LEU A 16 7.46 0.26 -3.11
N ASP A 17 8.45 -0.38 -2.49
CA ASP A 17 9.22 -1.45 -3.12
C ASP A 17 8.34 -2.65 -3.49
N VAL A 18 7.39 -3.02 -2.63
CA VAL A 18 6.44 -4.09 -2.92
C VAL A 18 5.64 -3.76 -4.18
N LEU A 19 5.21 -2.50 -4.32
CA LEU A 19 4.36 -2.06 -5.42
C LEU A 19 5.15 -1.71 -6.68
N TRP A 20 6.47 -1.67 -6.59
CA TRP A 20 7.33 -1.18 -7.69
C TRP A 20 7.29 -2.05 -8.94
N ASP A 21 6.92 -3.33 -8.80
CA ASP A 21 6.75 -4.23 -9.94
C ASP A 21 5.54 -3.89 -10.80
N LYS A 22 4.71 -2.94 -10.36
CA LYS A 22 3.49 -2.47 -11.03
C LYS A 22 2.48 -3.60 -11.26
N ARG A 23 2.41 -4.53 -10.30
CA ARG A 23 1.43 -5.60 -10.27
C ARG A 23 0.43 -5.38 -9.13
N LEU A 24 -0.67 -6.12 -9.17
CA LEU A 24 -1.66 -6.09 -8.10
C LEU A 24 -1.12 -6.80 -6.86
N HIS A 25 -1.27 -6.15 -5.71
CA HIS A 25 -0.86 -6.70 -4.42
C HIS A 25 -2.00 -6.53 -3.42
N THR A 26 -2.32 -7.60 -2.68
CA THR A 26 -3.35 -7.52 -1.64
C THR A 26 -2.81 -6.83 -0.39
N THR A 27 -3.72 -6.36 0.46
CA THR A 27 -3.36 -5.80 1.77
C THR A 27 -2.55 -6.81 2.58
N ALA A 28 -2.97 -8.07 2.59
CA ALA A 28 -2.28 -9.12 3.34
C ALA A 28 -0.85 -9.34 2.83
N GLU A 29 -0.66 -9.31 1.51
CA GLU A 29 0.66 -9.47 0.89
C GLU A 29 1.58 -8.31 1.28
N ILE A 30 1.10 -7.07 1.19
CA ILE A 30 1.88 -5.89 1.57
C ILE A 30 2.24 -5.97 3.06
N ARG A 31 1.27 -6.31 3.91
CA ARG A 31 1.52 -6.47 5.35
C ARG A 31 2.58 -7.53 5.63
N CYS A 32 2.52 -8.64 4.94
CA CYS A 32 3.48 -9.74 5.12
C CYS A 32 4.91 -9.30 4.80
N VAL A 33 5.09 -8.57 3.71
CA VAL A 33 6.41 -8.12 3.27
C VAL A 33 6.92 -6.95 4.11
N THR A 34 6.08 -5.96 4.37
CA THR A 34 6.48 -4.73 5.08
C THR A 34 6.45 -4.86 6.59
N LYS A 35 5.76 -5.88 7.12
CA LYS A 35 5.50 -6.06 8.55
C LYS A 35 4.71 -4.91 9.17
N SER A 36 4.04 -4.11 8.35
CA SER A 36 3.23 -2.98 8.82
C SER A 36 1.84 -3.46 9.23
N VAL A 37 1.32 -2.92 10.33
CA VAL A 37 -0.05 -3.18 10.78
C VAL A 37 -1.03 -2.14 10.23
N ALA A 38 -0.54 -1.11 9.55
CA ALA A 38 -1.34 0.02 9.09
C ALA A 38 -1.13 0.26 7.58
N VAL A 39 -1.39 -0.77 6.76
CA VAL A 39 -1.15 -0.71 5.31
C VAL A 39 -1.90 0.45 4.66
N HIS A 40 -3.17 0.69 5.02
CA HIS A 40 -3.95 1.79 4.44
C HIS A 40 -3.33 3.15 4.74
N SER A 41 -2.81 3.34 5.96
CA SER A 41 -2.09 4.57 6.32
C SER A 41 -0.80 4.71 5.51
N ASP A 42 -0.07 3.62 5.33
CA ASP A 42 1.15 3.62 4.54
C ASP A 42 0.86 4.01 3.08
N ILE A 43 -0.20 3.45 2.50
CA ILE A 43 -0.63 3.81 1.14
C ILE A 43 -0.98 5.29 1.05
N SER A 44 -1.71 5.82 2.02
CA SER A 44 -2.07 7.25 2.04
C SER A 44 -0.83 8.14 2.09
N GLU A 45 0.15 7.78 2.90
CA GLU A 45 1.41 8.54 3.02
C GLU A 45 2.25 8.44 1.73
N VAL A 46 2.29 7.28 1.10
CA VAL A 46 2.97 7.12 -0.20
C VAL A 46 2.30 8.01 -1.25
N ARG A 47 0.96 8.04 -1.28
CA ARG A 47 0.22 8.93 -2.18
C ARG A 47 0.54 10.40 -1.90
N ALA A 48 0.69 10.78 -0.64
CA ALA A 48 1.03 12.15 -0.25
C ALA A 48 2.42 12.56 -0.76
N ASN A 49 3.28 11.59 -1.06
CA ASN A 49 4.59 11.84 -1.67
C ASN A 49 4.54 11.90 -3.19
N GLY A 50 3.35 11.93 -3.79
CA GLY A 50 3.16 12.12 -5.22
C GLY A 50 2.97 10.85 -6.04
N TYR A 51 2.89 9.69 -5.42
CA TYR A 51 2.68 8.42 -6.12
C TYR A 51 1.19 8.18 -6.36
N ILE A 52 0.87 7.64 -7.52
CA ILE A 52 -0.49 7.31 -7.93
C ILE A 52 -0.70 5.82 -7.68
N ILE A 53 -1.57 5.49 -6.72
CA ILE A 53 -1.87 4.11 -6.36
C ILE A 53 -3.37 3.93 -6.44
N HIS A 54 -3.81 2.95 -7.26
CA HIS A 54 -5.21 2.55 -7.33
C HIS A 54 -5.49 1.46 -6.32
N CYS A 55 -6.69 1.47 -5.76
CA CYS A 55 -7.15 0.50 -4.79
C CYS A 55 -8.53 -0.01 -5.21
N TRP A 56 -8.70 -1.32 -5.19
CA TRP A 56 -10.01 -1.94 -5.49
C TRP A 56 -10.43 -2.88 -4.37
N ASP A 57 -11.73 -2.93 -4.13
CA ASP A 57 -12.36 -4.01 -3.38
C ASP A 57 -12.53 -5.18 -4.35
N THR A 58 -11.92 -6.31 -4.05
CA THR A 58 -11.99 -7.49 -4.93
C THR A 58 -13.33 -8.19 -4.91
N GLY A 59 -14.20 -7.84 -3.96
CA GLY A 59 -15.45 -8.57 -3.72
C GLY A 59 -15.24 -9.86 -2.92
N VAL A 60 -14.01 -10.27 -2.67
CA VAL A 60 -13.68 -11.43 -1.85
C VAL A 60 -13.68 -11.02 -0.39
N ARG A 61 -14.08 -11.95 0.48
CA ARG A 61 -14.06 -11.78 1.94
C ARG A 61 -13.13 -12.80 2.57
N THR A 62 -12.46 -12.41 3.65
CA THR A 62 -11.70 -13.34 4.48
C THR A 62 -12.65 -14.22 5.29
N LYS A 63 -12.13 -15.25 5.95
CA LYS A 63 -12.92 -16.11 6.83
C LYS A 63 -13.60 -15.34 7.95
N THR A 64 -13.04 -14.20 8.36
CA THR A 64 -13.60 -13.34 9.40
C THR A 64 -14.55 -12.27 8.84
N GLY A 65 -14.82 -12.29 7.55
CA GLY A 65 -15.74 -11.36 6.89
C GLY A 65 -15.14 -10.03 6.47
N ASN A 66 -13.82 -9.87 6.58
CA ASN A 66 -13.14 -8.64 6.17
C ASN A 66 -13.00 -8.57 4.65
N LYS A 67 -13.12 -7.37 4.11
CA LYS A 67 -12.92 -7.12 2.68
C LYS A 67 -11.45 -7.32 2.29
N VAL A 68 -11.25 -7.86 1.09
CA VAL A 68 -9.91 -8.00 0.51
C VAL A 68 -9.74 -6.91 -0.54
N PHE A 69 -8.77 -6.03 -0.31
CA PHE A 69 -8.41 -4.96 -1.25
C PHE A 69 -7.12 -5.32 -1.98
N VAL A 70 -7.00 -4.83 -3.20
CA VAL A 70 -5.77 -4.89 -3.98
C VAL A 70 -5.32 -3.49 -4.35
N TYR A 71 -4.02 -3.31 -4.47
CA TYR A 71 -3.38 -2.04 -4.78
C TYR A 71 -2.50 -2.19 -6.02
N LEU A 72 -2.46 -1.14 -6.81
CA LEU A 72 -1.63 -1.09 -8.02
C LEU A 72 -0.94 0.27 -8.11
N LEU A 73 0.38 0.27 -8.18
CA LEU A 73 1.15 1.48 -8.45
C LEU A 73 1.05 1.80 -9.95
N ILE A 74 0.53 2.97 -10.26
CA ILE A 74 0.41 3.45 -11.64
C ILE A 74 1.64 4.26 -12.04
N GLY A 75 2.08 5.17 -11.18
CA GLY A 75 3.21 6.04 -11.48
C GLY A 75 3.41 7.09 -10.41
N LYS A 76 4.10 8.17 -10.79
CA LYS A 76 4.36 9.28 -9.90
C LYS A 76 4.02 10.58 -10.62
N LEU A 77 3.45 11.51 -9.86
CA LEU A 77 3.16 12.86 -10.37
C LEU A 77 4.44 13.65 -10.66
#